data_6c2b9457197ff2f3932d59492ab0fc8e
#
_entry.id   6c2b9457197ff2f3932d59492ab0fc8e
#
_cell.length_a   1.000
_cell.length_b   1.000
_cell.length_c   1.000
_cell.angle_alpha   90.00
_cell.angle_beta   90.00
_cell.angle_gamma   90.00
#
_symmetry.space_group_name_H-M   'P 1'
#
loop_
_entity.id
_entity.type
_entity.pdbx_description
1 polymer ?
#
loop_
_entity_poly.entity_id
_entity_poly.type
_entity_poly.pdbx_seq_one_letter_code
_entity_poly.pdbx_strand_id
1 'polypeptide(L)'
;MHFGKLFIENSESEIHIPSFIVGMVSPETIEEDDFEDLHTFDEDGNMDVREFYEQFDFKNLNLKEKSFVLGYYCHLWFDEYYKFNASKLTVNNNADLTDEELSLAVKSTLRNYDSKYINNFFEKYFKEIAGFKEDINIKELGGICIKKARDKIADFLSEDVPESVYPQLIDEHEYMSLMKNGCSKIMRSL
;
A
#
# COMPACT_ATOMS: atom_id res chain seq x y z
N MET A 1 4.09 -1.03 0.51
CA MET A 1 4.62 -0.84 1.89
C MET A 1 5.54 0.37 2.01
N HIS A 2 6.58 0.54 1.19
CA HIS A 2 7.51 1.69 1.24
C HIS A 2 6.80 3.05 1.09
N PHE A 3 5.79 3.15 0.21
CA PHE A 3 4.98 4.36 0.07
C PHE A 3 4.32 4.79 1.40
N GLY A 4 3.72 3.85 2.12
CA GLY A 4 3.12 4.12 3.43
C GLY A 4 4.13 4.60 4.47
N LYS A 5 5.36 4.03 4.47
CA LYS A 5 6.44 4.53 5.31
C LYS A 5 6.77 6.00 4.99
N LEU A 6 6.94 6.33 3.70
CA LEU A 6 7.21 7.72 3.30
C LEU A 6 6.07 8.65 3.71
N PHE A 7 4.83 8.20 3.59
CA PHE A 7 3.68 8.98 4.04
C PHE A 7 3.74 9.26 5.55
N ILE A 8 3.98 8.25 6.38
CA ILE A 8 4.09 8.40 7.84
C ILE A 8 5.22 9.37 8.21
N GLU A 9 6.40 9.22 7.57
CA GLU A 9 7.58 10.04 7.85
C GLU A 9 7.43 11.53 7.47
N ASN A 10 6.54 11.83 6.52
CA ASN A 10 6.32 13.19 6.02
C ASN A 10 4.99 13.80 6.51
N SER A 11 4.14 13.04 7.20
CA SER A 11 2.88 13.54 7.73
C SER A 11 3.10 14.46 8.93
N GLU A 12 2.43 15.62 8.93
CA GLU A 12 2.35 16.52 10.09
C GLU A 12 1.23 16.09 11.06
N SER A 13 0.33 15.23 10.62
CA SER A 13 -0.78 14.75 11.44
C SER A 13 -0.35 13.60 12.34
N GLU A 14 -0.97 13.52 13.51
CA GLU A 14 -0.81 12.37 14.40
C GLU A 14 -1.37 11.11 13.74
N ILE A 15 -0.55 10.05 13.68
CA ILE A 15 -0.91 8.76 13.07
C ILE A 15 -0.68 7.64 14.08
N HIS A 16 -1.70 6.83 14.32
CA HIS A 16 -1.53 5.55 15.01
C HIS A 16 -0.97 4.52 14.00
N ILE A 17 0.35 4.36 14.02
CA ILE A 17 1.10 3.62 12.97
C ILE A 17 0.61 2.19 12.76
N PRO A 18 0.33 1.37 13.81
CA PRO A 18 -0.20 0.02 13.59
C PRO A 18 -1.53 0.01 12.83
N SER A 19 -2.47 0.90 13.17
CA SER A 19 -3.76 1.00 12.47
C SER A 19 -3.56 1.41 11.00
N PHE A 20 -2.68 2.38 10.76
CA PHE A 20 -2.36 2.83 9.41
C PHE A 20 -1.80 1.69 8.55
N ILE A 21 -0.84 0.93 9.08
CA ILE A 21 -0.22 -0.19 8.36
C ILE A 21 -1.24 -1.28 8.05
N VAL A 22 -2.09 -1.65 9.03
CA VAL A 22 -3.16 -2.64 8.82
C VAL A 22 -4.15 -2.13 7.79
N GLY A 23 -4.56 -0.86 7.87
CA GLY A 23 -5.42 -0.22 6.87
C GLY A 23 -4.82 -0.27 5.47
N MET A 24 -3.53 0.01 5.34
CA MET A 24 -2.84 0.02 4.05
C MET A 24 -2.74 -1.36 3.38
N VAL A 25 -2.78 -2.45 4.15
CA VAL A 25 -2.74 -3.82 3.61
C VAL A 25 -4.15 -4.40 3.43
N SER A 26 -5.15 -3.83 4.10
CA SER A 26 -6.52 -4.35 4.09
C SER A 26 -7.15 -4.46 2.69
N PRO A 27 -6.96 -3.53 1.73
CA PRO A 27 -7.50 -3.67 0.38
C PRO A 27 -7.09 -4.96 -0.32
N GLU A 28 -5.88 -5.44 -0.06
CA GLU A 28 -5.38 -6.69 -0.64
C GLU A 28 -6.00 -7.97 -0.06
N THR A 29 -6.88 -7.84 0.94
CA THR A 29 -7.50 -8.98 1.65
C THR A 29 -8.98 -9.13 1.36
N ILE A 30 -9.53 -8.25 0.52
CA ILE A 30 -10.93 -8.23 0.11
C ILE A 30 -11.20 -9.41 -0.83
N GLU A 31 -12.34 -10.05 -0.66
CA GLU A 31 -12.80 -11.11 -1.57
C GLU A 31 -13.38 -10.49 -2.84
N GLU A 32 -13.37 -11.22 -3.96
CA GLU A 32 -13.79 -10.70 -5.27
C GLU A 32 -15.23 -10.14 -5.23
N ASP A 33 -16.11 -10.75 -4.45
CA ASP A 33 -17.53 -10.34 -4.34
C ASP A 33 -17.71 -8.95 -3.66
N ASP A 34 -16.77 -8.55 -2.79
CA ASP A 34 -16.82 -7.27 -2.05
C ASP A 34 -15.90 -6.21 -2.68
N PHE A 35 -15.18 -6.56 -3.75
CA PHE A 35 -14.12 -5.71 -4.30
C PHE A 35 -14.67 -4.40 -4.89
N GLU A 36 -15.76 -4.45 -5.63
CA GLU A 36 -16.35 -3.27 -6.26
C GLU A 36 -16.93 -2.29 -5.23
N ASP A 37 -17.57 -2.80 -4.18
CA ASP A 37 -18.19 -1.99 -3.14
C ASP A 37 -17.16 -1.22 -2.28
N LEU A 38 -15.96 -1.78 -2.13
CA LEU A 38 -14.90 -1.22 -1.28
C LEU A 38 -13.85 -0.41 -2.06
N HIS A 39 -13.93 -0.36 -3.38
CA HIS A 39 -12.97 0.34 -4.24
C HIS A 39 -13.56 1.51 -5.01
N THR A 40 -14.84 1.81 -4.88
CA THR A 40 -15.53 2.94 -5.57
C THR A 40 -14.96 3.22 -6.98
N PHE A 41 -15.63 2.70 -8.02
CA PHE A 41 -15.23 2.94 -9.40
C PHE A 41 -16.13 3.98 -10.06
N ASP A 42 -15.55 4.86 -10.86
CA ASP A 42 -16.30 5.76 -11.73
C ASP A 42 -16.90 5.03 -12.95
N GLU A 43 -17.71 5.73 -13.75
CA GLU A 43 -18.36 5.18 -14.95
C GLU A 43 -17.34 4.66 -15.99
N ASP A 44 -16.12 5.13 -15.97
CA ASP A 44 -15.02 4.73 -16.87
C ASP A 44 -14.19 3.57 -16.31
N GLY A 45 -14.53 3.06 -15.10
CA GLY A 45 -13.83 1.97 -14.43
C GLY A 45 -12.50 2.39 -13.80
N ASN A 46 -12.31 3.70 -13.55
CA ASN A 46 -11.20 4.17 -12.75
C ASN A 46 -11.63 4.28 -11.29
N MET A 47 -10.70 4.06 -10.37
CA MET A 47 -10.98 4.16 -8.94
C MET A 47 -11.19 5.62 -8.53
N ASP A 48 -12.38 5.97 -8.02
CA ASP A 48 -12.64 7.28 -7.44
C ASP A 48 -12.16 7.32 -5.98
N VAL A 49 -10.87 7.50 -5.84
CA VAL A 49 -10.21 7.53 -4.53
C VAL A 49 -10.70 8.68 -3.66
N ARG A 50 -11.17 9.77 -4.29
CA ARG A 50 -11.69 10.94 -3.57
C ARG A 50 -13.05 10.64 -2.99
N GLU A 51 -13.96 10.03 -3.77
CA GLU A 51 -15.28 9.61 -3.30
C GLU A 51 -15.13 8.63 -2.13
N PHE A 52 -14.20 7.66 -2.22
CA PHE A 52 -13.88 6.79 -1.10
C PHE A 52 -13.55 7.59 0.17
N TYR A 53 -12.69 8.59 0.08
CA TYR A 53 -12.27 9.36 1.25
C TYR A 53 -13.39 10.22 1.82
N GLU A 54 -14.22 10.84 0.97
CA GLU A 54 -15.30 11.76 1.35
C GLU A 54 -16.49 11.06 2.04
N GLN A 55 -16.62 9.73 1.92
CA GLN A 55 -17.71 8.99 2.59
C GLN A 55 -17.54 8.89 4.10
N PHE A 56 -16.36 9.17 4.67
CA PHE A 56 -16.09 9.04 6.09
C PHE A 56 -16.30 10.33 6.86
N ASP A 57 -17.02 10.25 7.98
CA ASP A 57 -17.12 11.35 8.95
C ASP A 57 -15.93 11.32 9.92
N PHE A 58 -14.81 11.87 9.49
CA PHE A 58 -13.59 11.92 10.28
C PHE A 58 -13.74 12.60 11.65
N LYS A 59 -14.77 13.42 11.88
CA LYS A 59 -14.98 14.07 13.18
C LYS A 59 -15.39 13.07 14.25
N ASN A 60 -16.11 12.03 13.86
CA ASN A 60 -16.63 11.00 14.76
C ASN A 60 -15.69 9.78 14.89
N LEU A 61 -14.65 9.67 14.09
CA LEU A 61 -13.65 8.60 14.18
C LEU A 61 -12.61 8.92 15.26
N ASN A 62 -12.22 7.91 16.04
CA ASN A 62 -11.06 8.01 16.93
C ASN A 62 -9.73 7.94 16.14
N LEU A 63 -8.59 8.15 16.82
CA LEU A 63 -7.28 8.18 16.16
C LEU A 63 -6.94 6.88 15.44
N LYS A 64 -7.29 5.72 15.99
CA LYS A 64 -7.02 4.41 15.36
C LYS A 64 -7.85 4.23 14.09
N GLU A 65 -9.13 4.56 14.15
CA GLU A 65 -10.04 4.50 13.02
C GLU A 65 -9.62 5.46 11.89
N LYS A 66 -9.32 6.71 12.24
CA LYS A 66 -8.78 7.70 11.29
C LYS A 66 -7.53 7.19 10.59
N SER A 67 -6.59 6.66 11.38
CA SER A 67 -5.33 6.15 10.84
C SER A 67 -5.52 4.93 9.95
N PHE A 68 -6.48 4.07 10.28
CA PHE A 68 -6.85 2.92 9.47
C PHE A 68 -7.41 3.37 8.11
N VAL A 69 -8.42 4.25 8.11
CA VAL A 69 -9.01 4.81 6.88
C VAL A 69 -7.95 5.51 6.04
N LEU A 70 -7.07 6.28 6.68
CA LEU A 70 -5.98 6.96 5.98
C LEU A 70 -5.00 5.98 5.34
N GLY A 71 -4.68 4.89 6.03
CA GLY A 71 -3.84 3.81 5.47
C GLY A 71 -4.50 3.16 4.25
N TYR A 72 -5.79 2.85 4.36
CA TYR A 72 -6.58 2.29 3.28
C TYR A 72 -6.62 3.25 2.07
N TYR A 73 -6.92 4.52 2.31
CA TYR A 73 -6.89 5.57 1.30
C TYR A 73 -5.52 5.68 0.61
N CYS A 74 -4.43 5.63 1.38
CA CYS A 74 -3.08 5.65 0.82
C CYS A 74 -2.81 4.48 -0.13
N HIS A 75 -3.34 3.29 0.16
CA HIS A 75 -3.22 2.15 -0.74
C HIS A 75 -3.94 2.42 -2.07
N LEU A 76 -5.24 2.73 -2.01
CA LEU A 76 -6.05 2.99 -3.21
C LEU A 76 -5.46 4.13 -4.06
N TRP A 77 -5.06 5.22 -3.39
CA TRP A 77 -4.47 6.37 -4.06
C TRP A 77 -3.16 6.00 -4.75
N PHE A 78 -2.32 5.17 -4.11
CA PHE A 78 -1.05 4.76 -4.69
C PHE A 78 -1.25 3.82 -5.87
N ASP A 79 -2.22 2.92 -5.82
CA ASP A 79 -2.52 2.01 -6.92
C ASP A 79 -2.96 2.78 -8.17
N GLU A 80 -3.86 3.76 -8.00
CA GLU A 80 -4.27 4.63 -9.10
C GLU A 80 -3.10 5.50 -9.61
N TYR A 81 -2.32 6.08 -8.70
CA TYR A 81 -1.12 6.83 -9.05
C TYR A 81 -0.11 5.95 -9.82
N TYR A 82 0.13 4.72 -9.36
CA TYR A 82 1.04 3.79 -10.00
C TYR A 82 0.55 3.41 -11.41
N LYS A 83 -0.71 3.09 -11.58
CA LYS A 83 -1.36 2.79 -12.87
C LYS A 83 -1.02 3.84 -13.94
N PHE A 84 -1.11 5.12 -13.60
CA PHE A 84 -0.83 6.22 -14.54
C PHE A 84 0.65 6.60 -14.67
N ASN A 85 1.50 6.16 -13.76
CA ASN A 85 2.89 6.60 -13.74
C ASN A 85 3.91 5.46 -13.92
N ALA A 86 3.50 4.20 -13.87
CA ALA A 86 4.39 3.05 -14.04
C ALA A 86 5.10 3.04 -15.39
N SER A 87 4.44 3.55 -16.44
CA SER A 87 5.04 3.68 -17.78
C SER A 87 6.24 4.64 -17.85
N LYS A 88 6.47 5.43 -16.80
CA LYS A 88 7.64 6.31 -16.69
C LYS A 88 8.87 5.60 -16.13
N LEU A 89 8.69 4.39 -15.59
CA LEU A 89 9.80 3.55 -15.15
C LEU A 89 10.44 2.90 -16.38
N THR A 90 11.73 3.10 -16.54
CA THR A 90 12.50 2.45 -17.59
C THR A 90 12.76 1.01 -17.21
N VAL A 91 12.20 0.07 -17.95
CA VAL A 91 12.47 -1.35 -17.76
C VAL A 91 13.65 -1.75 -18.65
N ASN A 92 14.78 -2.01 -18.02
CA ASN A 92 16.01 -2.45 -18.71
C ASN A 92 15.91 -3.94 -19.06
N ASN A 93 15.17 -4.27 -20.09
CA ASN A 93 15.07 -5.66 -20.56
C ASN A 93 16.26 -6.01 -21.48
N ASN A 94 17.40 -6.29 -20.87
CA ASN A 94 18.60 -6.79 -21.58
C ASN A 94 18.63 -8.32 -21.68
N ALA A 95 17.63 -9.01 -21.12
CA ALA A 95 17.46 -10.44 -21.21
C ALA A 95 16.29 -10.75 -22.15
N ASP A 96 16.40 -11.81 -22.96
CA ASP A 96 15.29 -12.32 -23.77
C ASP A 96 14.24 -13.00 -22.87
N LEU A 97 13.56 -12.21 -22.06
CA LEU A 97 12.49 -12.64 -21.18
C LEU A 97 11.15 -12.64 -21.94
N THR A 98 10.35 -13.66 -21.70
CA THR A 98 8.95 -13.65 -22.12
C THR A 98 8.15 -12.58 -21.34
N ASP A 99 6.97 -12.19 -21.82
CA ASP A 99 6.13 -11.19 -21.14
C ASP A 99 5.78 -11.61 -19.71
N GLU A 100 5.58 -12.90 -19.47
CA GLU A 100 5.31 -13.45 -18.12
C GLU A 100 6.53 -13.33 -17.21
N GLU A 101 7.71 -13.74 -17.69
CA GLU A 101 8.97 -13.61 -16.96
C GLU A 101 9.33 -12.16 -16.70
N LEU A 102 9.08 -11.26 -17.66
CA LEU A 102 9.26 -9.82 -17.51
C LEU A 102 8.36 -9.26 -16.41
N SER A 103 7.09 -9.63 -16.39
CA SER A 103 6.15 -9.22 -15.35
C SER A 103 6.60 -9.69 -13.96
N LEU A 104 7.03 -10.95 -13.84
CA LEU A 104 7.55 -11.50 -12.59
C LEU A 104 8.83 -10.80 -12.14
N ALA A 105 9.74 -10.51 -13.06
CA ALA A 105 10.99 -9.81 -12.78
C ALA A 105 10.76 -8.37 -12.31
N VAL A 106 9.82 -7.65 -12.93
CA VAL A 106 9.40 -6.31 -12.49
C VAL A 106 8.82 -6.36 -11.08
N LYS A 107 7.89 -7.27 -10.80
CA LYS A 107 7.31 -7.45 -9.47
C LYS A 107 8.37 -7.79 -8.43
N SER A 108 9.30 -8.69 -8.75
CA SER A 108 10.42 -9.06 -7.87
C SER A 108 11.32 -7.86 -7.57
N THR A 109 11.66 -7.05 -8.59
CA THR A 109 12.46 -5.84 -8.40
C THR A 109 11.79 -4.84 -7.47
N LEU A 110 10.49 -4.57 -7.68
CA LEU A 110 9.71 -3.66 -6.84
C LEU A 110 9.62 -4.16 -5.39
N ARG A 111 9.42 -5.48 -5.21
CA ARG A 111 9.39 -6.11 -3.89
C ARG A 111 10.73 -6.01 -3.16
N ASN A 112 11.85 -6.20 -3.88
CA ASN A 112 13.19 -6.05 -3.33
C ASN A 112 13.44 -4.63 -2.83
N TYR A 113 13.01 -3.62 -3.59
CA TYR A 113 13.09 -2.23 -3.14
C TYR A 113 12.21 -1.96 -1.93
N ASP A 114 10.96 -2.42 -1.96
CA ASP A 114 10.07 -2.32 -0.80
C ASP A 114 10.75 -2.89 0.44
N SER A 115 11.23 -4.13 0.40
CA SER A 115 11.91 -4.79 1.52
C SER A 115 13.14 -4.00 1.98
N LYS A 116 13.99 -3.54 1.07
CA LYS A 116 15.18 -2.74 1.38
C LYS A 116 14.86 -1.49 2.19
N TYR A 117 13.76 -0.81 1.84
CA TYR A 117 13.43 0.49 2.44
C TYR A 117 12.55 0.42 3.69
N ILE A 118 11.93 -0.75 3.96
CA ILE A 118 11.00 -0.87 5.09
C ILE A 118 11.51 -1.73 6.25
N ASN A 119 12.50 -2.63 6.06
CA ASN A 119 12.89 -3.65 7.02
C ASN A 119 12.98 -3.16 8.47
N ASN A 120 13.72 -2.09 8.73
CA ASN A 120 13.92 -1.61 10.11
C ASN A 120 12.74 -0.78 10.64
N PHE A 121 11.89 -0.27 9.76
CA PHE A 121 10.78 0.59 10.17
C PHE A 121 9.63 -0.22 10.77
N PHE A 122 9.23 -1.29 10.11
CA PHE A 122 8.08 -2.09 10.56
C PHE A 122 8.42 -3.06 11.68
N GLU A 123 9.66 -3.54 11.80
CA GLU A 123 10.08 -4.38 12.92
C GLU A 123 9.75 -3.74 14.28
N LYS A 124 9.89 -2.42 14.38
CA LYS A 124 9.55 -1.66 15.58
C LYS A 124 8.08 -1.81 15.98
N TYR A 125 7.18 -1.91 15.00
CA TYR A 125 5.73 -1.98 15.22
C TYR A 125 5.17 -3.39 15.11
N PHE A 126 5.99 -4.37 14.77
CA PHE A 126 5.55 -5.76 14.53
C PHE A 126 4.76 -6.35 15.69
N LYS A 127 5.22 -6.15 16.93
CA LYS A 127 4.51 -6.66 18.12
C LYS A 127 3.13 -6.00 18.30
N GLU A 128 3.03 -4.73 18.00
CA GLU A 128 1.78 -3.99 18.09
C GLU A 128 0.81 -4.41 16.98
N ILE A 129 1.32 -4.61 15.77
CA ILE A 129 0.54 -5.10 14.63
C ILE A 129 0.06 -6.53 14.88
N ALA A 130 0.94 -7.43 15.35
CA ALA A 130 0.58 -8.80 15.68
C ALA A 130 -0.44 -8.90 16.82
N GLY A 131 -0.34 -7.98 17.78
CA GLY A 131 -1.29 -7.84 18.90
C GLY A 131 -2.53 -6.99 18.59
N PHE A 132 -2.63 -6.45 17.39
CA PHE A 132 -3.74 -5.58 16.99
C PHE A 132 -5.06 -6.35 17.03
N LYS A 133 -5.93 -5.99 17.97
CA LYS A 133 -7.27 -6.58 18.09
C LYS A 133 -8.24 -5.78 17.23
N GLU A 134 -9.33 -6.44 16.86
CA GLU A 134 -10.36 -5.90 15.97
C GLU A 134 -11.22 -4.81 16.64
N ASP A 135 -10.57 -3.74 17.13
CA ASP A 135 -11.25 -2.59 17.74
C ASP A 135 -11.62 -1.51 16.69
N ILE A 136 -11.50 -1.83 15.40
CA ILE A 136 -11.88 -0.95 14.29
C ILE A 136 -13.29 -1.31 13.86
N ASN A 137 -14.22 -0.44 14.18
CA ASN A 137 -15.63 -0.60 13.83
C ASN A 137 -16.07 0.54 12.92
N ILE A 138 -15.67 0.48 11.67
CA ILE A 138 -16.04 1.43 10.64
C ILE A 138 -17.09 0.76 9.76
N LYS A 139 -18.32 1.28 9.80
CA LYS A 139 -19.48 0.68 9.11
C LYS A 139 -19.23 0.54 7.60
N GLU A 140 -18.63 1.56 7.02
CA GLU A 140 -18.33 1.67 5.58
C GLU A 140 -17.29 0.64 5.12
N LEU A 141 -16.58 0.02 6.04
CA LEU A 141 -15.52 -0.96 5.78
C LEU A 141 -15.88 -2.36 6.34
N GLY A 142 -17.15 -2.69 6.41
CA GLY A 142 -17.64 -3.90 7.07
C GLY A 142 -17.21 -5.24 6.47
N GLY A 143 -16.73 -5.25 5.22
CA GLY A 143 -16.22 -6.46 4.54
C GLY A 143 -14.75 -6.79 4.84
N ILE A 144 -14.03 -5.94 5.59
CA ILE A 144 -12.59 -6.08 5.78
C ILE A 144 -12.25 -7.09 6.88
N CYS A 145 -11.39 -8.04 6.55
CA CYS A 145 -10.85 -9.01 7.48
C CYS A 145 -9.48 -8.56 8.04
N ILE A 146 -9.48 -7.84 9.16
CA ILE A 146 -8.26 -7.36 9.83
C ILE A 146 -7.27 -8.49 10.13
N LYS A 147 -7.76 -9.70 10.45
CA LYS A 147 -6.90 -10.85 10.67
C LYS A 147 -6.12 -11.21 9.41
N LYS A 148 -6.78 -11.26 8.24
CA LYS A 148 -6.09 -11.54 6.96
C LYS A 148 -5.01 -10.49 6.67
N ALA A 149 -5.30 -9.21 6.92
CA ALA A 149 -4.31 -8.14 6.73
C ALA A 149 -3.09 -8.31 7.65
N ARG A 150 -3.30 -8.65 8.93
CA ARG A 150 -2.19 -8.94 9.86
C ARG A 150 -1.36 -10.14 9.43
N ASP A 151 -2.02 -11.23 9.05
CA ASP A 151 -1.35 -12.45 8.61
C ASP A 151 -0.48 -12.13 7.38
N LYS A 152 -1.01 -11.37 6.41
CA LYS A 152 -0.27 -10.92 5.22
C LYS A 152 0.94 -10.02 5.56
N ILE A 153 0.81 -9.13 6.54
CA ILE A 153 1.93 -8.32 7.03
C ILE A 153 2.99 -9.22 7.67
N ALA A 154 2.57 -10.20 8.49
CA ALA A 154 3.48 -11.14 9.13
C ALA A 154 4.25 -11.97 8.10
N ASP A 155 3.57 -12.49 7.09
CA ASP A 155 4.17 -13.23 5.98
C ASP A 155 5.20 -12.37 5.23
N PHE A 156 4.81 -11.14 4.88
CA PHE A 156 5.71 -10.19 4.19
C PHE A 156 7.00 -9.90 4.99
N LEU A 157 6.90 -9.77 6.31
CA LEU A 157 8.04 -9.48 7.18
C LEU A 157 8.88 -10.73 7.50
N SER A 158 8.29 -11.93 7.46
CA SER A 158 8.97 -13.19 7.74
C SER A 158 9.64 -13.81 6.52
N GLU A 159 9.20 -13.44 5.32
CA GLU A 159 9.80 -13.95 4.11
C GLU A 159 11.20 -13.36 3.91
N ASP A 160 12.21 -14.22 3.96
CA ASP A 160 13.52 -13.87 3.40
C ASP A 160 13.28 -13.41 1.96
N VAL A 161 13.71 -12.19 1.65
CA VAL A 161 13.65 -11.71 0.26
C VAL A 161 14.52 -12.64 -0.56
N PRO A 162 13.94 -13.51 -1.39
CA PRO A 162 14.76 -14.43 -2.15
C PRO A 162 15.71 -13.60 -3.01
N GLU A 163 16.99 -14.00 -3.06
CA GLU A 163 17.91 -13.45 -4.07
C GLU A 163 17.19 -13.54 -5.41
N SER A 164 16.94 -12.38 -5.99
CA SER A 164 16.16 -12.31 -7.23
C SER A 164 16.84 -13.18 -8.28
N VAL A 165 16.16 -14.21 -8.74
CA VAL A 165 16.61 -15.02 -9.87
C VAL A 165 16.70 -14.17 -11.14
N TYR A 166 16.00 -13.05 -11.15
CA TYR A 166 15.94 -12.12 -12.25
C TYR A 166 16.85 -10.90 -12.01
N PRO A 167 17.45 -10.35 -13.07
CA PRO A 167 18.20 -9.11 -12.96
C PRO A 167 17.31 -7.96 -12.47
N GLN A 168 17.90 -6.98 -11.83
CA GLN A 168 17.21 -5.76 -11.44
C GLN A 168 16.83 -4.97 -12.69
N LEU A 169 15.54 -4.94 -13.02
CA LEU A 169 15.06 -4.38 -14.29
C LEU A 169 14.72 -2.90 -14.23
N ILE A 170 14.48 -2.36 -13.03
CA ILE A 170 14.10 -0.96 -12.83
C ILE A 170 15.21 -0.27 -12.07
N ASP A 171 15.57 0.93 -12.51
CA ASP A 171 16.55 1.76 -11.81
C ASP A 171 16.00 2.19 -10.43
N GLU A 172 16.84 2.04 -9.40
CA GLU A 172 16.45 2.36 -8.03
C GLU A 172 16.12 3.85 -7.84
N HIS A 173 16.83 4.73 -8.55
CA HIS A 173 16.59 6.16 -8.47
C HIS A 173 15.22 6.53 -9.10
N GLU A 174 14.85 5.89 -10.21
CA GLU A 174 13.52 6.07 -10.82
C GLU A 174 12.42 5.58 -9.88
N TYR A 175 12.58 4.40 -9.26
CA TYR A 175 11.66 3.88 -8.25
C TYR A 175 11.51 4.87 -7.08
N MET A 176 12.62 5.35 -6.52
CA MET A 176 12.58 6.31 -5.40
C MET A 176 11.94 7.64 -5.81
N SER A 177 12.17 8.09 -7.02
CA SER A 177 11.55 9.29 -7.57
C SER A 177 10.04 9.13 -7.69
N LEU A 178 9.58 7.98 -8.18
CA LEU A 178 8.15 7.64 -8.28
C LEU A 178 7.49 7.69 -6.89
N MET A 179 8.08 7.01 -5.90
CA MET A 179 7.56 6.95 -4.52
C MET A 179 7.49 8.32 -3.87
N LYS A 180 8.54 9.13 -3.94
CA LYS A 180 8.60 10.48 -3.37
C LYS A 180 7.61 11.44 -4.04
N ASN A 181 7.51 11.39 -5.37
CA ASN A 181 6.58 12.22 -6.12
C ASN A 181 5.13 11.85 -5.78
N GLY A 182 4.81 10.58 -5.68
CA GLY A 182 3.51 10.10 -5.24
C GLY A 182 3.18 10.60 -3.82
N CYS A 183 4.09 10.39 -2.88
CA CYS A 183 3.93 10.86 -1.50
C CYS A 183 3.67 12.37 -1.44
N SER A 184 4.45 13.17 -2.17
CA SER A 184 4.26 14.63 -2.22
C SER A 184 2.92 15.05 -2.83
N LYS A 185 2.36 14.26 -3.74
CA LYS A 185 1.06 14.56 -4.36
C LYS A 185 -0.10 14.23 -3.42
N ILE A 186 -0.11 13.04 -2.81
CA ILE A 186 -1.16 12.66 -1.87
C ILE A 186 -1.21 13.61 -0.67
N MET A 187 -0.04 14.04 -0.14
CA MET A 187 0.03 15.01 0.95
C MET A 187 -0.58 16.38 0.62
N ARG A 188 -0.67 16.74 -0.64
CA ARG A 188 -1.30 18.00 -1.10
C ARG A 188 -2.78 17.83 -1.36
N SER A 189 -3.28 16.60 -1.50
CA SER A 189 -4.69 16.31 -1.77
C SER A 189 -5.51 16.12 -0.48
N LEU A 190 -4.85 15.89 0.65
CA LEU A 190 -5.43 15.81 2.00
C LEU A 190 -5.50 17.17 2.67
#